data_53dd0c4169144c23cb99a72208d756c2
#
_entry.id   53dd0c4169144c23cb99a72208d756c2
#
_cell.length_a   1.000
_cell.length_b   1.000
_cell.length_c   1.000
_cell.angle_alpha   90.00
_cell.angle_beta   90.00
_cell.angle_gamma   90.00
#
_symmetry.space_group_name_H-M   'P 1'
#
loop_
_entity.id
_entity.type
_entity.pdbx_description
1 polymer ?
#
loop_
_entity_poly.entity_id
_entity_poly.type
_entity_poly.pdbx_seq_one_letter_code
_entity_poly.pdbx_strand_id
1 'polypeptide(L)'
;MNIIPIEVTPVRISFKVSFLCFFILLNLFSLQKLYADRVVGSEQLVEDLYSELVATSVKELTIDQQEAELKKLFQKYVDVPIIARAVLGKSWRKANSDQRKRFIYAFKTYVSNKYGKQFSEFKGTKLEIVKSRDTLTKAGVLVSTEVVVPSHSPLKVVWQVSDGSGSLKLIDMRVEGISMLSTERQEFRSKLKKFNGSIDDLIIAISYK
;
A
#
# COMPACT_ATOMS: atom_id res chain seq x y z
N MET A 1 27.38 -22.34 68.18
CA MET A 1 26.52 -21.96 67.11
C MET A 1 27.44 -21.42 66.02
N ASN A 2 27.83 -22.31 65.04
CA ASN A 2 28.79 -21.97 63.97
C ASN A 2 28.05 -21.38 62.84
N ILE A 3 28.35 -20.10 62.57
CA ILE A 3 27.86 -19.41 61.40
C ILE A 3 28.80 -19.69 60.22
N ILE A 4 28.34 -20.43 59.22
CA ILE A 4 29.07 -20.68 57.97
C ILE A 4 29.00 -19.42 57.12
N PRO A 5 30.11 -18.79 56.69
CA PRO A 5 30.08 -17.65 55.81
C PRO A 5 29.68 -18.11 54.38
N ILE A 6 28.69 -17.47 53.79
CA ILE A 6 28.32 -17.66 52.38
C ILE A 6 29.35 -16.88 51.55
N GLU A 7 30.27 -17.61 50.91
CA GLU A 7 31.16 -17.01 49.88
C GLU A 7 30.37 -16.69 48.62
N VAL A 8 30.11 -15.41 48.40
CA VAL A 8 29.54 -14.89 47.14
C VAL A 8 30.69 -14.77 46.16
N THR A 9 30.85 -15.75 45.27
CA THR A 9 31.81 -15.64 44.15
C THR A 9 31.33 -14.64 43.13
N PRO A 10 32.10 -13.59 42.77
CA PRO A 10 31.71 -12.65 41.75
C PRO A 10 31.71 -13.35 40.38
N VAL A 11 30.57 -13.33 39.69
CA VAL A 11 30.44 -13.83 38.32
C VAL A 11 31.31 -12.92 37.42
N ARG A 12 32.48 -13.38 37.01
CA ARG A 12 33.33 -12.74 36.01
C ARG A 12 32.66 -12.92 34.64
N ILE A 13 31.82 -11.95 34.24
CA ILE A 13 31.30 -11.87 32.89
C ILE A 13 32.48 -11.60 31.96
N SER A 14 32.82 -12.57 31.10
CA SER A 14 33.92 -12.45 30.16
C SER A 14 33.69 -11.24 29.26
N PHE A 15 34.73 -10.42 29.04
CA PHE A 15 34.70 -9.23 28.16
C PHE A 15 34.14 -9.56 26.77
N LYS A 16 34.37 -10.79 26.29
CA LYS A 16 33.82 -11.30 25.01
C LYS A 16 32.29 -11.42 25.01
N VAL A 17 31.68 -11.83 26.12
CA VAL A 17 30.22 -11.94 26.28
C VAL A 17 29.58 -10.54 26.34
N SER A 18 30.22 -9.61 27.07
CA SER A 18 29.77 -8.23 27.15
C SER A 18 29.81 -7.54 25.78
N PHE A 19 30.87 -7.78 24.99
CA PHE A 19 31.00 -7.23 23.65
C PHE A 19 29.96 -7.81 22.65
N LEU A 20 29.67 -9.12 22.75
CA LEU A 20 28.65 -9.77 21.94
C LEU A 20 27.24 -9.24 22.28
N CYS A 21 26.93 -9.08 23.56
CA CYS A 21 25.65 -8.51 24.01
C CYS A 21 25.48 -7.06 23.52
N PHE A 22 26.55 -6.25 23.55
CA PHE A 22 26.51 -4.87 23.03
C PHE A 22 26.23 -4.83 21.52
N PHE A 23 26.87 -5.72 20.73
CA PHE A 23 26.62 -5.82 19.29
C PHE A 23 25.17 -6.28 18.97
N ILE A 24 24.61 -7.19 19.75
CA ILE A 24 23.21 -7.63 19.60
C ILE A 24 22.25 -6.49 19.93
N LEU A 25 22.49 -5.73 20.99
CA LEU A 25 21.68 -4.58 21.37
C LEU A 25 21.72 -3.46 20.32
N LEU A 26 22.88 -3.22 19.70
CA LEU A 26 23.03 -2.22 18.64
C LEU A 26 22.23 -2.60 17.39
N ASN A 27 22.21 -3.88 17.02
CA ASN A 27 21.42 -4.38 15.89
C ASN A 27 19.91 -4.32 16.16
N LEU A 28 19.48 -4.62 17.38
CA LEU A 28 18.07 -4.50 17.78
C LEU A 28 17.58 -3.07 17.72
N PHE A 29 18.42 -2.10 18.12
CA PHE A 29 18.09 -0.68 18.06
C PHE A 29 17.94 -0.19 16.61
N SER A 30 18.82 -0.66 15.70
CA SER A 30 18.74 -0.33 14.27
C SER A 30 17.48 -0.89 13.60
N LEU A 31 17.08 -2.11 13.98
CA LEU A 31 15.83 -2.72 13.48
C LEU A 31 14.58 -1.98 13.95
N GLN A 32 14.55 -1.53 15.21
CA GLN A 32 13.42 -0.74 15.74
C GLN A 32 13.29 0.59 15.05
N LYS A 33 14.39 1.27 14.72
CA LYS A 33 14.37 2.53 13.99
C LYS A 33 13.82 2.34 12.57
N LEU A 34 14.30 1.34 11.84
CA LEU A 34 13.82 1.03 10.48
C LEU A 34 12.32 0.71 10.48
N TYR A 35 11.83 -0.01 11.48
CA TYR A 35 10.42 -0.31 11.66
C TYR A 35 9.59 0.96 11.89
N ALA A 36 10.02 1.84 12.80
CA ALA A 36 9.33 3.09 13.08
C ALA A 36 9.30 4.00 11.86
N ASP A 37 10.43 4.16 11.15
CA ASP A 37 10.53 4.97 9.94
C ASP A 37 9.59 4.48 8.84
N ARG A 38 9.40 3.16 8.70
CA ARG A 38 8.51 2.56 7.71
C ARG A 38 7.04 2.81 8.01
N VAL A 39 6.63 2.74 9.28
CA VAL A 39 5.26 3.04 9.71
C VAL A 39 4.97 4.52 9.50
N VAL A 40 5.81 5.41 10.02
CA VAL A 40 5.66 6.86 9.90
C VAL A 40 5.63 7.30 8.43
N GLY A 41 6.54 6.77 7.60
CA GLY A 41 6.55 7.07 6.17
C GLY A 41 5.31 6.58 5.43
N SER A 42 4.69 5.47 5.89
CA SER A 42 3.44 4.97 5.31
C SER A 42 2.24 5.81 5.71
N GLU A 43 2.18 6.29 6.94
CA GLU A 43 1.16 7.23 7.42
C GLU A 43 1.24 8.54 6.62
N GLN A 44 2.45 9.10 6.50
CA GLN A 44 2.68 10.33 5.74
C GLN A 44 2.26 10.18 4.27
N LEU A 45 2.59 9.03 3.63
CA LEU A 45 2.17 8.76 2.25
C LEU A 45 0.64 8.78 2.10
N VAL A 46 -0.08 8.20 3.07
CA VAL A 46 -1.55 8.17 3.05
C VAL A 46 -2.13 9.56 3.27
N GLU A 47 -1.58 10.33 4.21
CA GLU A 47 -2.00 11.72 4.47
C GLU A 47 -1.75 12.62 3.26
N ASP A 48 -0.58 12.54 2.64
CA ASP A 48 -0.23 13.30 1.45
C ASP A 48 -1.15 12.98 0.27
N LEU A 49 -1.36 11.68 -0.01
CA LEU A 49 -2.29 11.24 -1.05
C LEU A 49 -3.70 11.78 -0.80
N TYR A 50 -4.19 11.62 0.43
CA TYR A 50 -5.55 12.04 0.78
C TYR A 50 -5.70 13.58 0.70
N SER A 51 -4.72 14.32 1.17
CA SER A 51 -4.69 15.78 1.07
C SER A 51 -4.75 16.25 -0.39
N GLU A 52 -4.00 15.62 -1.30
CA GLU A 52 -4.05 15.93 -2.72
C GLU A 52 -5.38 15.54 -3.38
N LEU A 53 -6.02 14.44 -2.95
CA LEU A 53 -7.36 14.06 -3.39
C LEU A 53 -8.39 15.12 -2.98
N VAL A 54 -8.38 15.56 -1.71
CA VAL A 54 -9.27 16.61 -1.22
C VAL A 54 -9.00 17.95 -1.94
N ALA A 55 -7.72 18.34 -2.09
CA ALA A 55 -7.35 19.57 -2.79
C ALA A 55 -7.78 19.56 -4.27
N THR A 56 -7.82 18.38 -4.90
CA THR A 56 -8.29 18.23 -6.28
C THR A 56 -9.82 18.24 -6.36
N SER A 57 -10.51 17.69 -5.37
CA SER A 57 -11.97 17.58 -5.33
C SER A 57 -12.71 18.92 -5.30
N VAL A 58 -12.04 19.98 -4.84
CA VAL A 58 -12.61 21.34 -4.76
C VAL A 58 -12.40 22.17 -6.04
N LYS A 59 -11.61 21.64 -6.99
CA LYS A 59 -11.38 22.30 -8.28
C LYS A 59 -12.53 22.02 -9.23
N GLU A 60 -12.93 23.02 -10.00
CA GLU A 60 -13.89 22.86 -11.08
C GLU A 60 -13.20 22.25 -12.31
N LEU A 61 -13.09 20.92 -12.32
CA LEU A 61 -12.42 20.14 -13.37
C LEU A 61 -13.44 19.44 -14.27
N THR A 62 -13.17 19.42 -15.58
CA THR A 62 -13.85 18.51 -16.50
C THR A 62 -13.52 17.05 -16.18
N ILE A 63 -14.31 16.10 -16.68
CA ILE A 63 -14.06 14.67 -16.48
C ILE A 63 -12.66 14.28 -16.95
N ASP A 64 -12.23 14.75 -18.11
CA ASP A 64 -10.90 14.46 -18.67
C ASP A 64 -9.77 15.02 -17.78
N GLN A 65 -9.98 16.20 -17.19
CA GLN A 65 -9.03 16.77 -16.23
C GLN A 65 -8.98 15.98 -14.93
N GLN A 66 -10.13 15.52 -14.41
CA GLN A 66 -10.20 14.66 -13.24
C GLN A 66 -9.44 13.35 -13.46
N GLU A 67 -9.65 12.71 -14.62
CA GLU A 67 -8.90 11.50 -15.00
C GLU A 67 -7.40 11.75 -15.12
N ALA A 68 -6.99 12.89 -15.69
CA ALA A 68 -5.58 13.27 -15.80
C ALA A 68 -4.94 13.50 -14.43
N GLU A 69 -5.63 14.17 -13.52
CA GLU A 69 -5.14 14.35 -12.14
C GLU A 69 -5.02 13.01 -11.40
N LEU A 70 -6.00 12.10 -11.52
CA LEU A 70 -5.92 10.78 -10.91
C LEU A 70 -4.76 9.95 -11.48
N LYS A 71 -4.48 10.07 -12.78
CA LYS A 71 -3.29 9.44 -13.40
C LYS A 71 -1.98 9.92 -12.79
N LYS A 72 -1.88 11.22 -12.44
CA LYS A 72 -0.73 11.80 -11.75
C LYS A 72 -0.61 11.26 -10.32
N LEU A 73 -1.71 11.24 -9.57
CA LEU A 73 -1.74 10.69 -8.21
C LEU A 73 -1.35 9.20 -8.19
N PHE A 74 -1.87 8.40 -9.12
CA PHE A 74 -1.47 7.00 -9.25
C PHE A 74 0.02 6.85 -9.55
N GLN A 75 0.59 7.69 -10.39
CA GLN A 75 2.03 7.64 -10.68
C GLN A 75 2.88 8.01 -9.46
N LYS A 76 2.41 8.96 -8.66
CA LYS A 76 3.11 9.46 -7.48
C LYS A 76 3.01 8.49 -6.29
N TYR A 77 1.83 7.96 -6.01
CA TYR A 77 1.52 7.28 -4.76
C TYR A 77 1.26 5.78 -4.87
N VAL A 78 0.91 5.27 -6.06
CA VAL A 78 0.43 3.89 -6.24
C VAL A 78 1.45 3.05 -7.00
N ASP A 79 1.67 1.82 -6.57
CA ASP A 79 2.49 0.84 -7.30
C ASP A 79 1.68 0.12 -8.37
N VAL A 80 1.40 0.83 -9.44
CA VAL A 80 0.59 0.28 -10.55
C VAL A 80 1.19 -1.02 -11.12
N PRO A 81 2.51 -1.18 -11.30
CA PRO A 81 3.10 -2.45 -11.75
C PRO A 81 2.82 -3.65 -10.83
N ILE A 82 2.96 -3.45 -9.51
CA ILE A 82 2.67 -4.53 -8.53
C ILE A 82 1.19 -4.89 -8.56
N ILE A 83 0.30 -3.89 -8.58
CA ILE A 83 -1.16 -4.08 -8.64
C ILE A 83 -1.55 -4.79 -9.94
N ALA A 84 -1.09 -4.32 -11.10
CA ALA A 84 -1.37 -4.93 -12.41
C ALA A 84 -0.94 -6.40 -12.46
N ARG A 85 0.25 -6.72 -11.93
CA ARG A 85 0.73 -8.09 -11.77
C ARG A 85 -0.22 -8.94 -10.90
N ALA A 86 -0.66 -8.39 -9.76
CA ALA A 86 -1.56 -9.08 -8.84
C ALA A 86 -2.95 -9.29 -9.46
N VAL A 87 -3.45 -8.33 -10.22
CA VAL A 87 -4.74 -8.38 -10.92
C VAL A 87 -4.75 -9.46 -12.00
N LEU A 88 -3.72 -9.55 -12.86
CA LEU A 88 -3.60 -10.64 -13.86
C LEU A 88 -3.33 -12.00 -13.22
N GLY A 89 -2.73 -12.05 -12.02
CA GLY A 89 -2.48 -13.27 -11.27
C GLY A 89 -1.69 -14.32 -12.06
N LYS A 90 -2.28 -15.51 -12.28
CA LYS A 90 -1.60 -16.60 -13.01
C LYS A 90 -1.29 -16.24 -14.47
N SER A 91 -2.09 -15.40 -15.11
CA SER A 91 -1.92 -14.97 -16.49
C SER A 91 -0.70 -14.06 -16.66
N TRP A 92 -0.29 -13.33 -15.61
CA TRP A 92 0.95 -12.55 -15.63
C TRP A 92 2.20 -13.40 -15.98
N ARG A 93 2.26 -14.64 -15.49
CA ARG A 93 3.40 -15.53 -15.76
C ARG A 93 3.46 -15.99 -17.21
N LYS A 94 2.29 -16.06 -17.88
CA LYS A 94 2.16 -16.44 -19.29
C LYS A 94 2.39 -15.25 -20.23
N ALA A 95 2.20 -14.02 -19.76
CA ALA A 95 2.39 -12.80 -20.52
C ALA A 95 3.87 -12.61 -20.87
N ASN A 96 4.16 -12.22 -22.11
CA ASN A 96 5.49 -11.78 -22.52
C ASN A 96 5.79 -10.36 -22.04
N SER A 97 7.01 -9.87 -22.25
CA SER A 97 7.47 -8.57 -21.77
C SER A 97 6.66 -7.41 -22.36
N ASP A 98 6.29 -7.48 -23.64
CA ASP A 98 5.50 -6.46 -24.32
C ASP A 98 4.06 -6.42 -23.78
N GLN A 99 3.41 -7.59 -23.68
CA GLN A 99 2.07 -7.69 -23.09
C GLN A 99 2.01 -7.14 -21.66
N ARG A 100 3.03 -7.40 -20.83
CA ARG A 100 3.09 -6.84 -19.47
C ARG A 100 3.16 -5.32 -19.48
N LYS A 101 4.00 -4.72 -20.33
CA LYS A 101 4.13 -3.26 -20.47
C LYS A 101 2.83 -2.63 -20.95
N ARG A 102 2.23 -3.17 -22.03
CA ARG A 102 0.94 -2.68 -22.58
C ARG A 102 -0.18 -2.84 -21.56
N PHE A 103 -0.23 -3.96 -20.84
CA PHE A 103 -1.23 -4.17 -19.80
C PHE A 103 -1.11 -3.16 -18.65
N ILE A 104 0.10 -2.90 -18.13
CA ILE A 104 0.32 -1.89 -17.08
C ILE A 104 -0.21 -0.53 -17.53
N TYR A 105 0.10 -0.12 -18.76
CA TYR A 105 -0.36 1.15 -19.31
C TYR A 105 -1.88 1.22 -19.45
N ALA A 106 -2.49 0.22 -20.07
CA ALA A 106 -3.93 0.12 -20.25
C ALA A 106 -4.67 0.03 -18.90
N PHE A 107 -4.14 -0.74 -17.95
CA PHE A 107 -4.70 -0.86 -16.60
C PHE A 107 -4.67 0.48 -15.86
N LYS A 108 -3.57 1.23 -15.92
CA LYS A 108 -3.49 2.57 -15.33
C LYS A 108 -4.58 3.49 -15.88
N THR A 109 -4.77 3.50 -17.20
CA THR A 109 -5.83 4.29 -17.85
C THR A 109 -7.21 3.83 -17.41
N TYR A 110 -7.47 2.52 -17.44
CA TYR A 110 -8.73 1.92 -17.02
C TYR A 110 -9.13 2.31 -15.59
N VAL A 111 -8.23 2.17 -14.60
CA VAL A 111 -8.55 2.51 -13.21
C VAL A 111 -8.72 4.02 -13.03
N SER A 112 -7.98 4.84 -13.77
CA SER A 112 -8.14 6.30 -13.72
C SER A 112 -9.50 6.74 -14.25
N ASN A 113 -9.97 6.16 -15.36
CA ASN A 113 -11.30 6.44 -15.92
C ASN A 113 -12.41 5.91 -15.00
N LYS A 114 -12.22 4.72 -14.42
CA LYS A 114 -13.21 4.10 -13.52
C LYS A 114 -13.44 4.91 -12.25
N TYR A 115 -12.36 5.41 -11.64
CA TYR A 115 -12.41 6.08 -10.35
C TYR A 115 -12.28 7.61 -10.43
N GLY A 116 -11.87 8.16 -11.57
CA GLY A 116 -11.68 9.61 -11.75
C GLY A 116 -12.94 10.43 -11.47
N LYS A 117 -14.11 9.90 -11.83
CA LYS A 117 -15.41 10.56 -11.62
C LYS A 117 -15.81 10.70 -10.14
N GLN A 118 -15.13 9.99 -9.23
CA GLN A 118 -15.42 9.99 -7.80
C GLN A 118 -14.67 11.07 -7.03
N PHE A 119 -13.89 11.94 -7.72
CA PHE A 119 -13.15 13.02 -7.03
C PHE A 119 -14.05 13.93 -6.19
N SER A 120 -15.25 14.24 -6.67
CA SER A 120 -16.19 15.09 -5.95
C SER A 120 -16.61 14.52 -4.60
N GLU A 121 -16.52 13.20 -4.41
CA GLU A 121 -16.86 12.52 -3.15
C GLU A 121 -15.89 12.86 -2.02
N PHE A 122 -14.66 13.31 -2.34
CA PHE A 122 -13.67 13.75 -1.34
C PHE A 122 -13.90 15.16 -0.82
N LYS A 123 -14.81 15.94 -1.45
CA LYS A 123 -15.08 17.33 -1.06
C LYS A 123 -15.63 17.41 0.37
N GLY A 124 -14.92 18.15 1.22
CA GLY A 124 -15.32 18.37 2.62
C GLY A 124 -15.10 17.17 3.53
N THR A 125 -14.50 16.10 3.05
CA THR A 125 -14.13 14.94 3.87
C THR A 125 -12.81 15.18 4.61
N LYS A 126 -12.59 14.43 5.70
CA LYS A 126 -11.34 14.45 6.49
C LYS A 126 -10.89 13.03 6.76
N LEU A 127 -9.59 12.82 6.77
CA LEU A 127 -8.98 11.54 7.12
C LEU A 127 -8.42 11.61 8.53
N GLU A 128 -8.72 10.60 9.34
CA GLU A 128 -8.17 10.42 10.68
C GLU A 128 -7.48 9.06 10.76
N ILE A 129 -6.18 9.05 11.10
CA ILE A 129 -5.43 7.80 11.30
C ILE A 129 -5.83 7.23 12.66
N VAL A 130 -6.33 6.00 12.68
CA VAL A 130 -6.75 5.28 13.89
C VAL A 130 -5.60 4.47 14.45
N LYS A 131 -4.91 3.71 13.57
CA LYS A 131 -3.73 2.90 13.92
C LYS A 131 -2.99 2.44 12.69
N SER A 132 -1.70 2.15 12.88
CA SER A 132 -0.88 1.54 11.85
C SER A 132 -0.17 0.29 12.34
N ARG A 133 0.04 -0.67 11.44
CA ARG A 133 0.70 -1.94 11.76
C ARG A 133 1.57 -2.38 10.59
N ASP A 134 2.86 -2.50 10.84
CA ASP A 134 3.76 -3.18 9.89
C ASP A 134 3.54 -4.70 9.99
N THR A 135 3.43 -5.35 8.85
CA THR A 135 3.29 -6.80 8.76
C THR A 135 4.65 -7.52 8.85
N LEU A 136 5.75 -6.77 8.88
CA LEU A 136 7.14 -7.27 8.84
C LEU A 136 7.45 -8.13 7.60
N THR A 137 6.66 -7.97 6.55
CA THR A 137 6.77 -8.71 5.29
C THR A 137 6.74 -7.74 4.11
N LYS A 138 6.87 -8.27 2.88
CA LYS A 138 6.65 -7.53 1.63
C LYS A 138 5.19 -7.05 1.46
N ALA A 139 4.26 -7.53 2.29
CA ALA A 139 2.90 -7.00 2.34
C ALA A 139 2.85 -5.57 2.91
N GLY A 140 3.91 -5.13 3.60
CA GLY A 140 4.10 -3.75 4.02
C GLY A 140 3.32 -3.35 5.27
N VAL A 141 2.97 -2.08 5.34
CA VAL A 141 2.26 -1.46 6.46
C VAL A 141 0.77 -1.35 6.13
N LEU A 142 -0.06 -1.65 7.12
CA LEU A 142 -1.50 -1.41 7.08
C LEU A 142 -1.79 -0.14 7.90
N VAL A 143 -2.21 0.93 7.23
CA VAL A 143 -2.65 2.18 7.85
C VAL A 143 -4.17 2.16 7.91
N SER A 144 -4.73 2.07 9.11
CA SER A 144 -6.19 2.06 9.34
C SER A 144 -6.65 3.48 9.64
N THR A 145 -7.63 3.95 8.88
CA THR A 145 -8.15 5.31 8.98
C THR A 145 -9.68 5.30 9.05
N GLU A 146 -10.23 6.38 9.56
CA GLU A 146 -11.62 6.75 9.39
C GLU A 146 -11.71 7.98 8.49
N VAL A 147 -12.54 7.91 7.46
CA VAL A 147 -12.84 9.03 6.57
C VAL A 147 -14.15 9.65 7.05
N VAL A 148 -14.05 10.82 7.63
CA VAL A 148 -15.21 11.58 8.10
C VAL A 148 -15.88 12.24 6.90
N VAL A 149 -17.12 11.84 6.63
CA VAL A 149 -17.94 12.36 5.54
C VAL A 149 -19.05 13.25 6.15
N PRO A 150 -19.26 14.47 5.66
CA PRO A 150 -20.32 15.34 6.18
C PRO A 150 -21.69 14.64 6.14
N SER A 151 -22.41 14.67 7.24
CA SER A 151 -23.77 14.11 7.38
C SER A 151 -23.89 12.59 7.21
N HIS A 152 -22.79 11.84 7.23
CA HIS A 152 -22.76 10.39 7.16
C HIS A 152 -21.89 9.80 8.29
N SER A 153 -22.04 8.50 8.54
CA SER A 153 -21.11 7.79 9.43
C SER A 153 -19.73 7.73 8.79
N PRO A 154 -18.65 7.82 9.59
CA PRO A 154 -17.30 7.69 9.08
C PRO A 154 -17.09 6.36 8.36
N LEU A 155 -16.38 6.38 7.24
CA LEU A 155 -16.01 5.17 6.47
C LEU A 155 -14.67 4.63 6.99
N LYS A 156 -14.61 3.33 7.25
CA LYS A 156 -13.36 2.65 7.63
C LYS A 156 -12.57 2.32 6.37
N VAL A 157 -11.36 2.88 6.29
CA VAL A 157 -10.46 2.62 5.17
C VAL A 157 -9.13 2.09 5.69
N VAL A 158 -8.67 0.98 5.13
CA VAL A 158 -7.34 0.42 5.42
C VAL A 158 -6.49 0.52 4.16
N TRP A 159 -5.42 1.28 4.24
CA TRP A 159 -4.44 1.48 3.18
C TRP A 159 -3.30 0.51 3.35
N GLN A 160 -2.95 -0.21 2.32
CA GLN A 160 -1.80 -1.13 2.34
C GLN A 160 -0.65 -0.51 1.55
N VAL A 161 0.40 -0.11 2.27
CA VAL A 161 1.60 0.55 1.73
C VAL A 161 2.76 -0.43 1.78
N SER A 162 3.50 -0.57 0.69
CA SER A 162 4.65 -1.47 0.58
C SER A 162 5.84 -0.76 -0.07
N ASP A 163 7.03 -1.16 0.33
CA ASP A 163 8.32 -0.75 -0.24
C ASP A 163 8.90 -1.80 -1.22
N GLY A 164 8.08 -2.75 -1.64
CA GLY A 164 8.49 -3.88 -2.48
C GLY A 164 9.09 -3.51 -3.84
N SER A 165 8.86 -2.28 -4.33
CA SER A 165 9.46 -1.72 -5.56
C SER A 165 10.63 -0.76 -5.30
N GLY A 166 11.11 -0.65 -4.05
CA GLY A 166 12.23 0.20 -3.66
C GLY A 166 11.83 1.56 -3.05
N SER A 167 10.54 1.89 -3.02
CA SER A 167 9.99 3.06 -2.33
C SER A 167 8.60 2.74 -1.79
N LEU A 168 8.18 3.46 -0.75
CA LEU A 168 6.83 3.32 -0.20
C LEU A 168 5.80 3.71 -1.25
N LYS A 169 4.86 2.80 -1.53
CA LYS A 169 3.74 2.99 -2.47
C LYS A 169 2.51 2.23 -1.98
N LEU A 170 1.35 2.75 -2.30
CA LEU A 170 0.07 2.08 -2.09
C LEU A 170 -0.06 0.88 -3.03
N ILE A 171 -0.43 -0.28 -2.49
CA ILE A 171 -0.65 -1.52 -3.24
C ILE A 171 -2.05 -2.09 -3.09
N ASP A 172 -2.82 -1.69 -2.09
CA ASP A 172 -4.23 -2.01 -1.92
C ASP A 172 -4.91 -0.96 -1.02
N MET A 173 -6.21 -0.84 -1.18
CA MET A 173 -7.09 -0.07 -0.30
C MET A 173 -8.33 -0.91 -0.01
N ARG A 174 -8.73 -0.96 1.26
CA ARG A 174 -9.96 -1.64 1.68
C ARG A 174 -10.92 -0.63 2.25
N VAL A 175 -12.08 -0.51 1.66
CA VAL A 175 -13.19 0.32 2.12
C VAL A 175 -14.23 -0.58 2.76
N GLU A 176 -14.57 -0.35 4.01
CA GLU A 176 -15.50 -1.20 4.79
C GLU A 176 -15.15 -2.71 4.70
N GLY A 177 -13.84 -3.02 4.73
CA GLY A 177 -13.33 -4.40 4.65
C GLY A 177 -13.20 -4.96 3.23
N ILE A 178 -13.75 -4.32 2.21
CA ILE A 178 -13.71 -4.78 0.81
C ILE A 178 -12.41 -4.29 0.16
N SER A 179 -11.53 -5.20 -0.23
CA SER A 179 -10.27 -4.89 -0.93
C SER A 179 -10.53 -4.53 -2.39
N MET A 180 -10.08 -3.34 -2.78
CA MET A 180 -10.16 -2.86 -4.17
C MET A 180 -9.30 -3.72 -5.09
N LEU A 181 -8.11 -4.13 -4.66
CA LEU A 181 -7.27 -5.05 -5.41
C LEU A 181 -7.97 -6.40 -5.68
N SER A 182 -8.64 -6.95 -4.66
CA SER A 182 -9.36 -8.23 -4.80
C SER A 182 -10.55 -8.08 -5.75
N THR A 183 -11.27 -6.97 -5.70
CA THR A 183 -12.39 -6.65 -6.58
C THR A 183 -11.92 -6.56 -8.03
N GLU A 184 -10.87 -5.78 -8.29
CA GLU A 184 -10.29 -5.68 -9.63
C GLU A 184 -9.78 -7.04 -10.14
N ARG A 185 -9.14 -7.82 -9.27
CA ARG A 185 -8.66 -9.17 -9.64
C ARG A 185 -9.80 -10.10 -10.07
N GLN A 186 -10.95 -10.04 -9.39
CA GLN A 186 -12.13 -10.84 -9.77
C GLN A 186 -12.71 -10.36 -11.10
N GLU A 187 -12.83 -9.06 -11.30
CA GLU A 187 -13.32 -8.46 -12.54
C GLU A 187 -12.43 -8.85 -13.74
N PHE A 188 -11.13 -8.68 -13.60
CA PHE A 188 -10.17 -9.02 -14.67
C PHE A 188 -10.10 -10.53 -14.95
N ARG A 189 -10.25 -11.36 -13.92
CA ARG A 189 -10.38 -12.80 -14.11
C ARG A 189 -11.62 -13.16 -14.94
N SER A 190 -12.74 -12.49 -14.69
CA SER A 190 -13.97 -12.68 -15.47
C SER A 190 -13.82 -12.19 -16.91
N LYS A 191 -13.18 -11.03 -17.13
CA LYS A 191 -12.87 -10.50 -18.46
C LYS A 191 -11.96 -11.46 -19.25
N LEU A 192 -10.88 -11.94 -18.63
CA LEU A 192 -9.98 -12.93 -19.26
C LEU A 192 -10.70 -14.19 -19.66
N LYS A 193 -11.64 -14.68 -18.83
CA LYS A 193 -12.46 -15.86 -19.19
C LYS A 193 -13.30 -15.61 -20.45
N LYS A 194 -13.89 -14.41 -20.60
CA LYS A 194 -14.65 -14.02 -21.80
C LYS A 194 -13.78 -13.98 -23.06
N PHE A 195 -12.51 -13.66 -22.91
CA PHE A 195 -11.53 -13.62 -24.01
C PHE A 195 -10.71 -14.91 -24.15
N ASN A 196 -11.20 -16.04 -23.63
CA ASN A 196 -10.52 -17.35 -23.68
C ASN A 196 -9.07 -17.28 -23.18
N GLY A 197 -8.78 -16.39 -22.23
CA GLY A 197 -7.44 -16.19 -21.67
C GLY A 197 -6.50 -15.31 -22.51
N SER A 198 -6.98 -14.70 -23.59
CA SER A 198 -6.20 -13.77 -24.43
C SER A 198 -5.92 -12.47 -23.66
N ILE A 199 -4.63 -12.21 -23.43
CA ILE A 199 -4.18 -10.98 -22.76
C ILE A 199 -4.28 -9.79 -23.71
N ASP A 200 -4.03 -10.00 -25.02
CA ASP A 200 -4.10 -8.94 -26.02
C ASP A 200 -5.55 -8.43 -26.18
N ASP A 201 -6.55 -9.33 -26.27
CA ASP A 201 -7.95 -8.94 -26.33
C ASP A 201 -8.39 -8.21 -25.05
N LEU A 202 -7.88 -8.65 -23.88
CA LEU A 202 -8.11 -7.94 -22.62
C LEU A 202 -7.56 -6.52 -22.65
N ILE A 203 -6.30 -6.35 -23.12
CA ILE A 203 -5.66 -5.03 -23.26
C ILE A 203 -6.49 -4.13 -24.16
N ILE A 204 -6.89 -4.62 -25.33
CA ILE A 204 -7.76 -3.89 -26.25
C ILE A 204 -9.05 -3.45 -25.55
N ALA A 205 -9.75 -4.39 -24.90
CA ALA A 205 -11.05 -4.12 -24.27
C ALA A 205 -11.01 -3.08 -23.13
N ILE A 206 -9.87 -2.92 -22.44
CA ILE A 206 -9.73 -1.95 -21.33
C ILE A 206 -9.12 -0.62 -21.80
N SER A 207 -8.54 -0.56 -23.01
CA SER A 207 -7.95 0.66 -23.57
C SER A 207 -8.98 1.64 -24.17
N TYR A 208 -10.16 1.16 -24.54
CA TYR A 208 -11.22 1.91 -25.22
C TYR A 208 -12.41 2.30 -24.34
N LYS A 209 -12.23 2.33 -23.01
CA LYS A 209 -13.31 2.71 -22.08
C LYS A 209 -13.04 4.03 -21.41
#